data_7cd28701bff33250aae551e5766c48fd
#
_entry.id   7cd28701bff33250aae551e5766c48fd
#
_cell.length_a   1.000
_cell.length_b   1.000
_cell.length_c   1.000
_cell.angle_alpha   90.00
_cell.angle_beta   90.00
_cell.angle_gamma   90.00
#
_symmetry.space_group_name_H-M   'P 1'
#
loop_
_entity.id
_entity.type
_entity.pdbx_description
1 polymer ?
#
loop_
_entity_poly.entity_id
_entity_poly.type
_entity_poly.pdbx_seq_one_letter_code
_entity_poly.pdbx_strand_id
1 'polypeptide(L)'
;MEQNLPIIEQIVAFIISKISPEKIILFGSYARGENTKNSDIDILIILKNLENERKITGELYKALLNENIAIPIDFIAIDYDKYNTLKNKTGYIYKTIDLEGRVLYGR
;
A
#
# COMPACT_ATOMS: atom_id res chain seq x y z
N MET A 1 -1.05 -3.43 18.13
CA MET A 1 -1.69 -2.51 17.19
C MET A 1 -1.11 -1.12 17.29
N GLU A 2 -1.18 -0.49 18.46
CA GLU A 2 -0.59 0.85 18.64
C GLU A 2 0.91 0.86 18.34
N GLN A 3 1.62 -0.20 18.71
CA GLN A 3 3.05 -0.29 18.47
C GLN A 3 3.43 -0.34 16.99
N ASN A 4 2.45 -0.58 16.10
CA ASN A 4 2.68 -0.58 14.65
C ASN A 4 2.51 0.80 14.03
N LEU A 5 1.92 1.76 14.75
CA LEU A 5 1.67 3.10 14.22
C LEU A 5 2.93 3.83 13.77
N PRO A 6 4.03 3.83 14.56
CA PRO A 6 5.24 4.50 14.09
C PRO A 6 5.79 3.93 12.79
N ILE A 7 5.70 2.61 12.61
CA ILE A 7 6.18 1.96 11.38
C ILE A 7 5.27 2.33 10.21
N ILE A 8 3.97 2.29 10.41
CA ILE A 8 3.01 2.66 9.37
C ILE A 8 3.22 4.12 8.95
N GLU A 9 3.40 5.02 9.92
CA GLU A 9 3.66 6.43 9.62
C GLU A 9 4.96 6.61 8.83
N GLN A 10 6.02 5.86 9.16
CA GLN A 10 7.28 5.89 8.43
C GLN A 10 7.08 5.45 6.98
N ILE A 11 6.29 4.42 6.76
CA ILE A 11 6.03 3.90 5.42
C ILE A 11 5.29 4.95 4.58
N VAL A 12 4.26 5.58 5.15
CA VAL A 12 3.51 6.64 4.45
C VAL A 12 4.44 7.79 4.10
N ALA A 13 5.25 8.26 5.05
CA ALA A 13 6.18 9.35 4.82
C ALA A 13 7.19 8.99 3.73
N PHE A 14 7.68 7.75 3.74
CA PHE A 14 8.60 7.25 2.73
C PHE A 14 7.97 7.31 1.33
N ILE A 15 6.76 6.78 1.19
CA ILE A 15 6.07 6.76 -0.10
C ILE A 15 5.85 8.18 -0.62
N ILE A 16 5.35 9.06 0.23
CA ILE A 16 5.05 10.45 -0.15
C ILE A 16 6.33 11.20 -0.55
N SER A 17 7.47 10.84 0.05
CA SER A 17 8.73 11.47 -0.31
C SER A 17 9.24 11.07 -1.70
N LYS A 18 8.72 9.97 -2.26
CA LYS A 18 9.19 9.43 -3.54
C LYS A 18 8.23 9.66 -4.69
N ILE A 19 6.93 9.63 -4.41
CA ILE A 19 5.90 9.73 -5.44
C ILE A 19 4.74 10.57 -4.90
N SER A 20 3.79 10.90 -5.77
CA SER A 20 2.60 11.68 -5.43
C SER A 20 1.36 10.82 -5.57
N PRO A 21 1.03 10.00 -4.58
CA PRO A 21 -0.10 9.10 -4.69
C PRO A 21 -1.43 9.83 -4.51
N GLU A 22 -2.47 9.30 -5.13
CA GLU A 22 -3.83 9.74 -4.89
C GLU A 22 -4.34 9.17 -3.55
N LYS A 23 -3.96 7.93 -3.27
CA LYS A 23 -4.40 7.23 -2.06
C LYS A 23 -3.42 6.12 -1.70
N ILE A 24 -3.25 5.90 -0.39
CA ILE A 24 -2.47 4.78 0.14
C ILE A 24 -3.39 4.01 1.07
N ILE A 25 -3.50 2.69 0.87
CA ILE A 25 -4.39 1.83 1.65
C ILE A 25 -3.59 0.68 2.26
N LEU A 26 -3.73 0.50 3.56
CA LEU A 26 -3.21 -0.67 4.27
C LEU A 26 -4.24 -1.79 4.14
N PHE A 27 -3.81 -2.98 3.72
CA PHE A 27 -4.72 -4.12 3.65
C PHE A 27 -4.03 -5.37 4.22
N GLY A 28 -4.70 -6.51 4.12
CA GLY A 28 -4.15 -7.75 4.64
C GLY A 28 -4.22 -7.85 6.15
N SER A 29 -3.37 -8.69 6.74
CA SER A 29 -3.45 -9.02 8.16
C SER A 29 -3.27 -7.83 9.08
N TYR A 30 -2.40 -6.88 8.73
CA TYR A 30 -2.21 -5.68 9.56
C TYR A 30 -3.47 -4.82 9.59
N ALA A 31 -4.19 -4.73 8.46
CA ALA A 31 -5.43 -3.95 8.41
C ALA A 31 -6.53 -4.59 9.24
N ARG A 32 -6.55 -5.92 9.30
CA ARG A 32 -7.57 -6.67 10.06
C ARG A 32 -7.21 -6.83 11.54
N GLY A 33 -6.02 -6.41 11.96
CA GLY A 33 -5.56 -6.61 13.32
C GLY A 33 -5.21 -8.04 13.64
N GLU A 34 -4.89 -8.84 12.62
CA GLU A 34 -4.57 -10.26 12.73
C GLU A 34 -3.10 -10.56 12.47
N ASN A 35 -2.27 -9.53 12.38
CA ASN A 35 -0.87 -9.71 12.10
C ASN A 35 -0.14 -10.43 13.24
N THR A 36 0.87 -11.21 12.83
CA THR A 36 1.80 -11.87 13.73
C THR A 36 3.19 -11.30 13.48
N LYS A 37 4.18 -11.75 14.24
CA LYS A 37 5.56 -11.29 14.06
C LYS A 37 6.15 -11.67 12.68
N ASN A 38 5.51 -12.61 11.98
CA ASN A 38 5.96 -13.05 10.65
C ASN A 38 5.14 -12.45 9.52
N SER A 39 4.20 -11.55 9.82
CA SER A 39 3.35 -10.94 8.81
C SER A 39 4.08 -9.84 8.05
N ASP A 40 3.78 -9.73 6.75
CA ASP A 40 4.22 -8.62 5.92
C ASP A 40 3.20 -7.48 6.02
N ILE A 41 3.65 -6.27 5.77
CA ILE A 41 2.77 -5.11 5.70
C ILE A 41 2.36 -4.95 4.22
N ASP A 42 1.06 -5.04 3.95
CA ASP A 42 0.54 -4.97 2.59
C ASP A 42 0.00 -3.56 2.31
N ILE A 43 0.57 -2.91 1.30
CA ILE A 43 0.26 -1.52 0.96
C ILE A 43 -0.19 -1.44 -0.50
N LEU A 44 -1.36 -0.84 -0.72
CA LEU A 44 -1.84 -0.50 -2.05
C LEU A 44 -1.64 0.99 -2.27
N ILE A 45 -1.02 1.34 -3.39
CA ILE A 45 -0.77 2.73 -3.78
C ILE A 45 -1.54 3.02 -5.05
N ILE A 46 -2.44 4.00 -5.00
CA ILE A 46 -3.27 4.38 -6.13
C ILE A 46 -2.73 5.70 -6.68
N LEU A 47 -2.39 5.70 -7.97
CA LEU A 47 -1.85 6.89 -8.63
C LEU A 47 -2.66 7.21 -9.88
N LYS A 48 -2.81 8.50 -10.18
CA LYS A 48 -3.44 8.93 -11.42
C LYS A 48 -2.47 8.81 -12.58
N ASN A 49 -2.99 8.43 -13.75
CA ASN A 49 -2.23 8.35 -15.00
C ASN A 49 -1.02 7.42 -14.90
N LEU A 50 -1.18 6.33 -14.19
CA LEU A 50 -0.11 5.34 -14.02
C LEU A 50 -0.12 4.38 -15.20
N GLU A 51 0.98 4.35 -15.95
CA GLU A 51 1.10 3.48 -17.11
C GLU A 51 1.88 2.20 -16.80
N ASN A 52 2.88 2.27 -15.92
CA ASN A 52 3.73 1.14 -15.63
C ASN A 52 3.80 0.90 -14.12
N GLU A 53 2.93 0.01 -13.64
CA GLU A 53 2.83 -0.31 -12.22
C GLU A 53 4.10 -0.94 -11.69
N ARG A 54 4.75 -1.80 -12.48
CA ARG A 54 5.97 -2.47 -12.07
C ARG A 54 7.14 -1.51 -11.89
N LYS A 55 7.21 -0.49 -12.71
CA LYS A 55 8.28 0.50 -12.62
C LYS A 55 8.20 1.24 -11.28
N ILE A 56 6.98 1.62 -10.89
CA ILE A 56 6.76 2.34 -9.63
C ILE A 56 7.12 1.46 -8.44
N THR A 57 6.62 0.22 -8.39
CA THR A 57 6.92 -0.66 -7.26
C THR A 57 8.41 -1.01 -7.23
N GLY A 58 9.02 -1.22 -8.38
CA GLY A 58 10.45 -1.49 -8.46
C GLY A 58 11.29 -0.36 -7.90
N GLU A 59 10.92 0.88 -8.23
CA GLU A 59 11.62 2.06 -7.72
C GLU A 59 11.44 2.20 -6.20
N LEU A 60 10.25 1.89 -5.69
CA LEU A 60 10.00 1.93 -4.26
C LEU A 60 10.79 0.87 -3.52
N TYR A 61 10.85 -0.37 -4.02
CA TYR A 61 11.65 -1.41 -3.40
C TYR A 61 13.13 -1.06 -3.39
N LYS A 62 13.61 -0.48 -4.47
CA LYS A 62 15.01 -0.06 -4.55
C LYS A 62 15.31 1.03 -3.53
N ALA A 63 14.45 2.02 -3.43
CA ALA A 63 14.61 3.11 -2.48
C ALA A 63 14.49 2.63 -1.03
N LEU A 64 13.66 1.60 -0.81
CA LEU A 64 13.45 1.04 0.52
C LEU A 64 14.72 0.45 1.12
N LEU A 65 15.65 0.03 0.28
CA LEU A 65 16.93 -0.51 0.75
C LEU A 65 17.74 0.48 1.59
N ASN A 66 17.47 1.78 1.42
CA ASN A 66 18.15 2.83 2.16
C ASN A 66 17.39 3.26 3.41
N GLU A 67 16.25 2.63 3.68
CA GLU A 67 15.43 2.93 4.86
C GLU A 67 15.67 1.92 5.96
N ASN A 68 15.50 2.38 7.19
CA ASN A 68 15.71 1.52 8.36
C ASN A 68 14.35 0.94 8.82
N ILE A 69 13.73 0.18 7.93
CA ILE A 69 12.45 -0.47 8.20
C ILE A 69 12.68 -1.97 8.18
N ALA A 70 12.50 -2.62 9.34
CA ALA A 70 12.83 -4.03 9.51
C ALA A 70 11.73 -5.00 9.08
N ILE A 71 10.49 -4.52 8.97
CA ILE A 71 9.34 -5.37 8.62
C ILE A 71 9.21 -5.44 7.10
N PRO A 72 9.05 -6.64 6.51
CA PRO A 72 8.85 -6.76 5.07
C PRO A 72 7.57 -6.04 4.63
N ILE A 73 7.64 -5.37 3.48
CA ILE A 73 6.51 -4.61 2.93
C ILE A 73 6.24 -5.12 1.52
N ASP A 74 4.96 -5.40 1.24
CA ASP A 74 4.49 -5.73 -0.10
C ASP A 74 3.77 -4.51 -0.68
N PHE A 75 4.30 -3.97 -1.77
CA PHE A 75 3.68 -2.85 -2.48
C PHE A 75 2.91 -3.34 -3.69
N ILE A 76 1.69 -2.86 -3.85
CA ILE A 76 0.92 -2.99 -5.08
C ILE A 76 0.62 -1.57 -5.53
N ALA A 77 0.92 -1.25 -6.79
CA ALA A 77 0.58 0.04 -7.38
C ALA A 77 -0.47 -0.17 -8.46
N ILE A 78 -1.45 0.70 -8.53
CA ILE A 78 -2.50 0.61 -9.53
C ILE A 78 -2.94 2.02 -9.97
N ASP A 79 -3.32 2.12 -11.25
CA ASP A 79 -3.89 3.34 -11.78
C ASP A 79 -5.26 3.63 -11.16
N TYR A 80 -5.53 4.90 -10.92
CA TYR A 80 -6.75 5.37 -10.27
C TYR A 80 -8.02 4.88 -10.99
N ASP A 81 -8.10 5.07 -12.30
CA ASP A 81 -9.29 4.67 -13.06
C ASP A 81 -9.45 3.16 -13.08
N LYS A 82 -8.33 2.45 -13.21
CA LYS A 82 -8.35 0.99 -13.18
C LYS A 82 -8.83 0.45 -11.83
N TYR A 83 -8.36 1.05 -10.74
CA TYR A 83 -8.82 0.67 -9.40
C TYR A 83 -10.32 0.86 -9.25
N ASN A 84 -10.83 2.03 -9.67
CA ASN A 84 -12.26 2.32 -9.56
C ASN A 84 -13.14 1.38 -10.38
N THR A 85 -12.61 0.85 -11.47
CA THR A 85 -13.30 -0.15 -12.28
C THR A 85 -13.25 -1.52 -11.60
N LEU A 86 -12.06 -1.94 -11.17
CA LEU A 86 -11.86 -3.31 -10.67
C LEU A 86 -12.40 -3.53 -9.26
N LYS A 87 -12.48 -2.50 -8.43
CA LYS A 87 -12.97 -2.66 -7.06
C LYS A 87 -14.44 -3.11 -6.99
N ASN A 88 -15.17 -2.97 -8.09
CA ASN A 88 -16.57 -3.41 -8.15
C ASN A 88 -16.73 -4.78 -8.81
N LYS A 89 -15.62 -5.41 -9.19
CA LYS A 89 -15.65 -6.71 -9.89
C LYS A 89 -15.20 -7.83 -8.98
N THR A 90 -15.95 -8.93 -9.03
CA THR A 90 -15.60 -10.16 -8.31
C THR A 90 -14.37 -10.80 -8.99
N GLY A 91 -13.50 -11.39 -8.18
CA GLY A 91 -12.33 -12.11 -8.71
C GLY A 91 -11.04 -11.31 -8.67
N TYR A 92 -11.10 -10.04 -8.31
CA TYR A 92 -9.92 -9.21 -8.11
C TYR A 92 -9.77 -8.86 -6.64
N ILE A 93 -8.54 -8.69 -6.20
CA ILE A 93 -8.22 -8.34 -4.81
C ILE A 93 -8.79 -6.97 -4.41
N TYR A 94 -9.04 -6.09 -5.38
CA TYR A 94 -9.40 -4.70 -5.13
C TYR A 94 -10.74 -4.52 -4.44
N LYS A 95 -11.69 -5.40 -4.68
CA LYS A 95 -12.97 -5.35 -3.98
C LYS A 95 -12.79 -5.58 -2.49
N THR A 96 -11.99 -6.57 -2.13
CA THR A 96 -11.68 -6.88 -0.72
C THR A 96 -10.91 -5.73 -0.09
N ILE A 97 -9.93 -5.17 -0.80
CA ILE A 97 -9.15 -4.04 -0.29
C ILE A 97 -10.06 -2.84 -0.02
N ASP A 98 -10.99 -2.56 -0.93
CA ASP A 98 -11.91 -1.43 -0.77
C ASP A 98 -12.81 -1.59 0.46
N LEU A 99 -13.21 -2.83 0.77
CA LEU A 99 -14.10 -3.12 1.89
C LEU A 99 -13.36 -3.22 3.23
N GLU A 100 -12.19 -3.84 3.26
CA GLU A 100 -11.47 -4.16 4.50
C GLU A 100 -10.27 -3.29 4.76
N GLY A 101 -9.77 -2.61 3.74
CA GLY A 101 -8.56 -1.81 3.85
C GLY A 101 -8.75 -0.57 4.72
N ARG A 102 -7.62 -0.06 5.20
CA ARG A 102 -7.59 1.17 5.98
C ARG A 102 -6.86 2.24 5.19
N VAL A 103 -7.55 3.35 4.93
CA VAL A 103 -6.95 4.46 4.19
C VAL A 103 -5.92 5.14 5.09
N LEU A 104 -4.66 5.16 4.65
CA LEU A 104 -3.57 5.80 5.36
C LEU A 104 -3.32 7.20 4.86
N TYR A 105 -3.63 7.46 3.60
CA TYR A 105 -3.40 8.75 2.96
C TYR A 105 -4.44 8.93 1.84
N GLY A 106 -4.90 10.17 1.65
CA GLY A 106 -5.92 10.48 0.67
C GLY A 106 -7.32 10.33 1.26
N ARG A 107 -8.29 10.14 0.38
CA ARG A 107 -9.69 10.12 0.81
C ARG A 107 -10.37 8.80 0.58
#